data_74eb643e2699084ca8f6ecafd13e45c9
#
_entry.id   74eb643e2699084ca8f6ecafd13e45c9
#
_cell.length_a   1.000
_cell.length_b   1.000
_cell.length_c   1.000
_cell.angle_alpha   90.00
_cell.angle_beta   90.00
_cell.angle_gamma   90.00
#
_symmetry.space_group_name_H-M   'P 1'
#
loop_
_entity.id
_entity.type
_entity.pdbx_description
1 polymer ?
#
loop_
_entity_poly.entity_id
_entity_poly.type
_entity_poly.pdbx_seq_one_letter_code
_entity_poly.pdbx_strand_id
1 'polypeptide(L)'
;MSTRTLNRRFREQTGMPPLQWLRRSRIRRAQYLLETTGHSVERIALQVGFGSPTSFRDRFKRIVGTNPHAYRRVFRSSTVH
;
A
#
# COMPACT_ATOMS: atom_id res chain seq x y z
N MET A 1 12.47 24.23 7.80
CA MET A 1 12.87 23.00 8.48
C MET A 1 13.71 22.15 7.56
N SER A 2 14.82 21.60 8.03
CA SER A 2 15.63 20.73 7.19
C SER A 2 14.98 19.35 7.06
N THR A 3 15.26 18.67 5.93
CA THR A 3 14.77 17.32 5.71
C THR A 3 15.20 16.36 6.83
N ARG A 4 16.42 16.56 7.33
CA ARG A 4 16.95 15.74 8.42
C ARG A 4 16.13 15.89 9.70
N THR A 5 15.72 17.10 10.05
CA THR A 5 14.88 17.37 11.22
C THR A 5 13.50 16.74 11.07
N LEU A 6 12.91 16.85 9.88
CA LEU A 6 11.61 16.26 9.60
C LEU A 6 11.67 14.74 9.73
N ASN A 7 12.70 14.11 9.17
CA ASN A 7 12.87 12.65 9.23
C ASN A 7 13.00 12.17 10.68
N ARG A 8 13.75 12.91 11.51
CA ARG A 8 13.94 12.55 12.90
C ARG A 8 12.62 12.62 13.67
N ARG A 9 11.85 13.70 13.50
CA ARG A 9 10.56 13.85 14.16
C ARG A 9 9.60 12.75 13.74
N PHE A 10 9.58 12.44 12.46
CA PHE A 10 8.70 11.41 11.93
C PHE A 10 9.02 10.06 12.56
N ARG A 11 10.31 9.71 12.66
CA ARG A 11 10.74 8.45 13.25
C ARG A 11 10.39 8.38 14.74
N GLU A 12 10.52 9.48 15.46
CA GLU A 12 10.17 9.54 16.88
C GLU A 12 8.68 9.31 17.11
N GLN A 13 7.83 9.82 16.22
CA GLN A 13 6.37 9.69 16.36
C GLN A 13 5.84 8.33 15.89
N THR A 14 6.39 7.79 14.82
CA THR A 14 5.87 6.57 14.20
C THR A 14 6.69 5.33 14.47
N GLY A 15 7.94 5.50 14.93
CA GLY A 15 8.85 4.41 15.16
C GLY A 15 9.45 3.82 13.90
N MET A 16 9.24 4.42 12.73
CA MET A 16 9.77 3.92 11.46
C MET A 16 10.24 5.05 10.55
N PRO A 17 11.17 4.76 9.58
CA PRO A 17 11.60 5.77 8.61
C PRO A 17 10.43 6.27 7.76
N PRO A 18 10.46 7.56 7.35
CA PRO A 18 9.36 8.14 6.55
C PRO A 18 9.05 7.38 5.27
N LEU A 19 10.06 6.88 4.55
CA LEU A 19 9.83 6.14 3.31
C LEU A 19 9.08 4.85 3.56
N GLN A 20 9.42 4.13 4.62
CA GLN A 20 8.75 2.90 4.99
C GLN A 20 7.30 3.17 5.39
N TRP A 21 7.07 4.22 6.16
CA TRP A 21 5.72 4.62 6.54
C TRP A 21 4.89 4.97 5.31
N LEU A 22 5.47 5.72 4.37
CA LEU A 22 4.79 6.10 3.13
C LEU A 22 4.41 4.89 2.30
N ARG A 23 5.31 3.91 2.19
CA ARG A 23 5.02 2.67 1.45
C ARG A 23 3.87 1.91 2.09
N ARG A 24 3.87 1.79 3.43
CA ARG A 24 2.79 1.12 4.15
C ARG A 24 1.47 1.87 4.01
N SER A 25 1.51 3.19 4.03
CA SER A 25 0.33 4.03 3.84
C SER A 25 -0.26 3.83 2.45
N ARG A 26 0.59 3.80 1.43
CA ARG A 26 0.17 3.55 0.05
C ARG A 26 -0.45 2.16 -0.11
N ILE A 27 0.12 1.16 0.54
CA ILE A 27 -0.41 -0.21 0.49
C ILE A 27 -1.77 -0.28 1.18
N ARG A 28 -1.95 0.38 2.31
CA ARG A 28 -3.26 0.44 2.98
C ARG A 28 -4.31 1.07 2.09
N ARG A 29 -3.96 2.16 1.40
CA ARG A 29 -4.88 2.80 0.46
C ARG A 29 -5.20 1.87 -0.69
N ALA A 30 -4.21 1.11 -1.18
CA ALA A 30 -4.44 0.12 -2.23
C ALA A 30 -5.40 -0.97 -1.76
N GLN A 31 -5.25 -1.45 -0.54
CA GLN A 31 -6.19 -2.43 0.03
C GLN A 31 -7.61 -1.90 0.01
N TYR A 32 -7.79 -0.65 0.43
CA TYR A 32 -9.10 0.00 0.40
C TYR A 32 -9.68 0.03 -1.02
N LEU A 33 -8.86 0.42 -2.01
CA LEU A 33 -9.31 0.47 -3.41
C LEU A 33 -9.59 -0.92 -3.97
N LEU A 34 -8.81 -1.92 -3.60
CA LEU A 34 -9.07 -3.30 -3.99
C LEU A 34 -10.41 -3.81 -3.43
N GLU A 35 -10.75 -3.37 -2.23
CA GLU A 35 -11.97 -3.78 -1.54
C GLU A 35 -13.21 -3.07 -2.06
N THR A 36 -13.09 -1.80 -2.44
CA THR A 36 -14.23 -0.93 -2.71
C THR A 36 -14.43 -0.57 -4.17
N THR A 37 -13.48 -0.88 -5.06
CA THR A 37 -13.59 -0.52 -6.48
C THR A 37 -13.35 -1.72 -7.38
N GLY A 38 -13.75 -1.57 -8.65
CA GLY A 38 -13.42 -2.55 -9.69
C GLY A 38 -12.18 -2.18 -10.49
N HIS A 39 -11.39 -1.20 -10.03
CA HIS A 39 -10.20 -0.75 -10.74
C HIS A 39 -9.19 -1.88 -10.87
N SER A 40 -8.47 -1.91 -12.00
CA SER A 40 -7.43 -2.91 -12.20
C SER A 40 -6.29 -2.72 -11.21
N VAL A 41 -5.53 -3.78 -10.97
CA VAL A 41 -4.37 -3.72 -10.08
C VAL A 41 -3.36 -2.69 -10.60
N GLU A 42 -3.16 -2.64 -11.91
CA GLU A 42 -2.25 -1.68 -12.55
C GLU A 42 -2.71 -0.25 -12.31
N ARG A 43 -3.99 0.00 -12.44
CA ARG A 43 -4.56 1.33 -12.19
C ARG A 43 -4.39 1.74 -10.73
N ILE A 44 -4.67 0.83 -9.81
CA ILE A 44 -4.52 1.09 -8.38
C ILE A 44 -3.04 1.39 -8.05
N ALA A 45 -2.11 0.65 -8.64
CA ALA A 45 -0.69 0.90 -8.42
C ALA A 45 -0.31 2.35 -8.75
N LEU A 46 -0.81 2.86 -9.87
CA LEU A 46 -0.56 4.24 -10.26
C LEU A 46 -1.28 5.23 -9.36
N GLN A 47 -2.52 4.94 -9.00
CA GLN A 47 -3.32 5.81 -8.14
C GLN A 47 -2.69 6.02 -6.76
N VAL A 48 -2.08 4.98 -6.20
CA VAL A 48 -1.46 5.09 -4.88
C VAL A 48 0.00 5.52 -4.94
N GLY A 49 0.53 5.80 -6.13
CA GLY A 49 1.84 6.44 -6.29
C GLY A 49 3.02 5.51 -6.51
N PHE A 50 2.79 4.28 -6.93
CA PHE A 50 3.90 3.40 -7.33
C PHE A 50 4.30 3.68 -8.77
N GLY A 51 5.61 3.60 -9.04
CA GLY A 51 6.14 3.88 -10.38
C GLY A 51 5.86 2.78 -11.40
N SER A 52 5.61 1.55 -10.93
CA SER A 52 5.31 0.43 -11.81
C SER A 52 4.42 -0.58 -11.09
N PRO A 53 3.60 -1.34 -11.85
CA PRO A 53 2.81 -2.43 -11.27
C PRO A 53 3.67 -3.49 -10.60
N THR A 54 4.85 -3.78 -11.15
CA THR A 54 5.76 -4.78 -10.59
C THR A 54 6.24 -4.38 -9.21
N SER A 55 6.67 -3.14 -9.04
CA SER A 55 7.07 -2.61 -7.73
C SER A 55 5.92 -2.67 -6.73
N PHE A 56 4.72 -2.32 -7.18
CA PHE A 56 3.52 -2.37 -6.35
C PHE A 56 3.24 -3.81 -5.87
N ARG A 57 3.22 -4.78 -6.78
CA ARG A 57 2.95 -6.18 -6.42
C ARG A 57 3.96 -6.72 -5.43
N ASP A 58 5.24 -6.43 -5.66
CA ASP A 58 6.32 -6.84 -4.76
C ASP A 58 6.11 -6.31 -3.35
N ARG A 59 5.88 -5.00 -3.26
CA ARG A 59 5.71 -4.34 -1.96
C ARG A 59 4.43 -4.80 -1.27
N PHE A 60 3.35 -4.95 -2.04
CA PHE A 60 2.09 -5.42 -1.49
C PHE A 60 2.26 -6.81 -0.87
N LYS A 61 2.90 -7.73 -1.60
CA LYS A 61 3.12 -9.08 -1.11
C LYS A 61 3.98 -9.09 0.16
N ARG A 62 5.01 -8.24 0.22
CA ARG A 62 5.88 -8.17 1.40
C ARG A 62 5.15 -7.65 2.63
N ILE A 63 4.26 -6.68 2.46
CA ILE A 63 3.57 -6.04 3.57
C ILE A 63 2.32 -6.81 3.97
N VAL A 64 1.53 -7.25 3.00
CA VAL A 64 0.23 -7.90 3.24
C VAL A 64 0.34 -9.41 3.35
N GLY A 65 1.33 -10.02 2.69
CA GLY A 65 1.54 -11.46 2.73
C GLY A 65 0.92 -12.21 1.56
N THR A 66 0.19 -11.54 0.69
CA THR A 66 -0.42 -12.12 -0.50
C THR A 66 -0.42 -11.09 -1.62
N ASN A 67 -0.60 -11.53 -2.88
CA ASN A 67 -0.62 -10.61 -4.00
C ASN A 67 -1.97 -9.86 -4.08
N PRO A 68 -2.03 -8.72 -4.80
CA PRO A 68 -3.25 -7.92 -4.87
C PRO A 68 -4.46 -8.64 -5.44
N HIS A 69 -4.27 -9.47 -6.46
CA HIS A 69 -5.37 -10.23 -7.07
C HIS A 69 -5.96 -11.24 -6.08
N ALA A 70 -5.10 -11.98 -5.41
CA ALA A 70 -5.52 -12.96 -4.41
C ALA A 70 -6.22 -12.28 -3.24
N TYR A 71 -5.70 -11.13 -2.80
CA TYR A 71 -6.30 -10.34 -1.73
C TYR A 71 -7.73 -9.93 -2.10
N ARG A 72 -7.91 -9.38 -3.30
CA ARG A 72 -9.23 -8.95 -3.77
C ARG A 72 -10.21 -10.13 -3.82
N ARG A 73 -9.75 -11.27 -4.33
CA ARG A 73 -10.59 -12.46 -4.46
C ARG A 73 -11.05 -12.97 -3.10
N VAL A 74 -10.11 -13.10 -2.16
CA VAL A 74 -10.42 -13.57 -0.82
C VAL A 74 -11.34 -12.60 -0.10
N PHE A 75 -11.08 -11.31 -0.20
CA PHE A 75 -11.92 -10.29 0.43
C PHE A 75 -13.36 -10.36 -0.08
N ARG A 76 -13.53 -10.43 -1.41
CA ARG A 76 -14.87 -10.49 -2.01
C ARG A 76 -15.59 -11.77 -1.68
N SER A 77 -14.89 -12.90 -1.62
CA SER A 77 -15.47 -14.17 -1.20
C SER A 77 -15.95 -14.12 0.24
N SER A 78 -15.21 -13.43 1.10
CA SER A 78 -15.59 -13.29 2.52
C SER A 78 -16.80 -12.41 2.72
N THR A 79 -17.06 -11.46 1.81
CA THR A 79 -18.16 -10.50 1.94
C THR A 79 -19.42 -10.91 1.20
N VAL A 80 -19.36 -11.92 0.36
CA VAL A 80 -20.51 -12.43 -0.38
C VAL A 80 -21.18 -13.52 0.45
N HIS A 81 -22.38 -13.22 0.87
CA HIS A 81 -23.20 -14.17 1.64
C HIS A 81 -24.46 -14.53 0.89
#